data_f1077cbd9e0e9145354b2e38dab193fb
#
_entry.id   f1077cbd9e0e9145354b2e38dab193fb
#
_cell.length_a   1.000
_cell.length_b   1.000
_cell.length_c   1.000
_cell.angle_alpha   90.00
_cell.angle_beta   90.00
_cell.angle_gamma   90.00
#
_symmetry.space_group_name_H-M   'P 1'
#
loop_
_entity.id
_entity.type
_entity.pdbx_description
1 polymer ?
#
loop_
_entity_poly.entity_id
_entity_poly.type
_entity_poly.pdbx_seq_one_letter_code
_entity_poly.pdbx_strand_id
1 'polypeptide(L)'
;MRYLSVMPISSSDAMPLPASTPAGSTSTSTNSTFTRALLYTAAKLYYDEEATQAEVAKALGTSRATVSRMLSEARRQGIVRIQVVPPQEEAHGSLAERLRVKLGLHRVYLSGPLPTPAQQKGTVDVMGSVLAPATAEALAGAGLMPGDVLLVSSGRTVYEVAQYDLTPIPGVLVAPTVGGNDQPEEWYQTNEITRLISNKIGGRPNYLFAPALPGPDLYPTLTKDPAIQRVLGLWPQARAILMGIGAPPLLRADIPQFVPITSSSLREAVGDICSRFYDRDGNTVDFPGSERLIALELSALQDIPVGIAVAVGAEKVAPIIAGARSRYFNQLVTDPTTAQQILAVE
;
A
#
# COMPACT_ATOMS: atom_id res chain seq x y z
N MET A 1 52.99 27.52 25.72
CA MET A 1 53.89 28.57 25.19
C MET A 1 53.41 28.99 23.79
N ARG A 2 53.07 30.29 23.65
CA ARG A 2 52.79 31.09 22.42
C ARG A 2 51.49 30.68 21.65
N TYR A 3 50.37 31.35 21.73
CA TYR A 3 49.89 32.70 21.34
C TYR A 3 50.26 33.12 19.91
N LEU A 4 49.27 33.40 19.12
CA LEU A 4 49.09 34.53 18.18
C LEU A 4 47.91 34.19 17.29
N SER A 5 46.93 34.93 17.15
CA SER A 5 46.53 36.35 17.14
C SER A 5 45.57 36.56 15.96
N VAL A 6 44.45 37.12 16.27
CA VAL A 6 43.37 37.55 15.37
C VAL A 6 43.83 38.84 14.64
N MET A 7 43.45 38.97 13.39
CA MET A 7 43.24 40.31 12.81
C MET A 7 42.09 40.32 11.79
N PRO A 8 41.28 41.36 11.77
CA PRO A 8 40.10 41.49 10.94
C PRO A 8 40.44 42.16 9.59
N ILE A 9 39.69 41.80 8.54
CA ILE A 9 39.74 42.50 7.26
C ILE A 9 38.43 43.28 7.12
N SER A 10 38.68 44.58 6.90
CA SER A 10 37.77 45.72 6.69
C SER A 10 36.92 45.61 5.44
N SER A 11 35.76 46.21 5.58
CA SER A 11 34.73 46.54 4.61
C SER A 11 35.19 47.26 3.31
N SER A 12 34.37 47.06 2.30
CA SER A 12 33.94 47.91 1.16
C SER A 12 34.34 47.36 -0.19
N ASP A 13 33.31 46.84 -0.87
CA ASP A 13 32.87 47.37 -2.17
C ASP A 13 31.58 46.68 -2.57
N ALA A 14 30.49 47.42 -2.41
CA ALA A 14 29.16 47.05 -2.85
C ALA A 14 29.02 47.40 -4.34
N MET A 15 28.87 46.38 -5.17
CA MET A 15 28.24 46.56 -6.50
C MET A 15 26.75 46.21 -6.44
N PRO A 16 25.86 47.03 -7.03
CA PRO A 16 24.43 46.76 -6.98
C PRO A 16 24.06 45.66 -7.96
N LEU A 17 23.34 44.65 -7.46
CA LEU A 17 22.67 43.67 -8.26
C LEU A 17 21.42 44.30 -8.94
N PRO A 18 21.08 43.90 -10.17
CA PRO A 18 19.89 44.40 -10.84
C PRO A 18 18.64 43.82 -10.17
N ALA A 19 17.63 44.70 -10.01
CA ALA A 19 16.33 44.36 -9.46
C ALA A 19 15.65 43.26 -10.28
N SER A 20 15.48 42.07 -9.67
CA SER A 20 14.59 41.05 -10.17
C SER A 20 13.18 41.38 -9.76
N THR A 21 12.35 41.68 -10.74
CA THR A 21 10.90 41.77 -10.64
C THR A 21 10.34 40.47 -10.04
N PRO A 22 9.49 40.51 -9.04
CA PRO A 22 8.84 39.31 -8.57
C PRO A 22 7.84 38.83 -9.62
N ALA A 23 8.13 37.69 -10.25
CA ALA A 23 7.14 36.94 -11.00
C ALA A 23 6.02 36.57 -10.04
N GLY A 24 4.85 37.14 -10.25
CA GLY A 24 3.65 36.84 -9.52
C GLY A 24 3.32 35.35 -9.64
N SER A 25 3.46 34.61 -8.53
CA SER A 25 2.82 33.32 -8.38
C SER A 25 1.32 33.58 -8.29
N THR A 26 0.63 33.49 -9.41
CA THR A 26 -0.82 33.34 -9.44
C THR A 26 -1.13 31.93 -8.88
N SER A 27 -1.24 31.86 -7.55
CA SER A 27 -2.04 30.84 -6.91
C SER A 27 -3.48 31.06 -7.40
N THR A 28 -3.95 30.25 -8.31
CA THR A 28 -5.37 30.11 -8.63
C THR A 28 -6.08 29.57 -7.40
N SER A 29 -6.33 30.42 -6.40
CA SER A 29 -7.38 30.18 -5.44
C SER A 29 -8.68 30.25 -6.24
N THR A 30 -9.24 29.09 -6.58
CA THR A 30 -10.63 28.99 -7.01
C THR A 30 -11.46 29.56 -5.88
N ASN A 31 -11.88 30.83 -6.03
CA ASN A 31 -12.82 31.49 -5.12
C ASN A 31 -14.08 30.64 -5.06
N SER A 32 -14.20 29.78 -4.06
CA SER A 32 -15.46 29.14 -3.73
C SER A 32 -16.42 30.24 -3.30
N THR A 33 -17.51 30.41 -4.03
CA THR A 33 -18.56 31.39 -3.74
C THR A 33 -19.23 31.12 -2.37
N PHE A 34 -18.95 29.96 -1.74
CA PHE A 34 -19.56 29.51 -0.49
C PHE A 34 -18.49 29.19 0.55
N THR A 35 -18.78 29.52 1.80
CA THR A 35 -17.91 29.13 2.92
C THR A 35 -18.00 27.63 3.19
N ARG A 36 -16.92 27.02 3.67
CA ARG A 36 -16.88 25.59 3.99
C ARG A 36 -17.94 25.17 5.02
N ALA A 37 -18.24 26.06 5.98
CA ALA A 37 -19.29 25.84 6.97
C ALA A 37 -20.68 25.77 6.32
N LEU A 38 -20.97 26.67 5.38
CA LEU A 38 -22.24 26.69 4.67
C LEU A 38 -22.43 25.46 3.78
N LEU A 39 -21.34 25.02 3.12
CA LEU A 39 -21.34 23.79 2.34
C LEU A 39 -21.60 22.55 3.22
N TYR A 40 -21.01 22.50 4.41
CA TYR A 40 -21.23 21.43 5.38
C TYR A 40 -22.69 21.41 5.86
N THR A 41 -23.25 22.57 6.24
CA THR A 41 -24.63 22.66 6.69
C THR A 41 -25.62 22.23 5.58
N ALA A 42 -25.43 22.68 4.35
CA ALA A 42 -26.26 22.27 3.22
C ALA A 42 -26.17 20.76 2.97
N ALA A 43 -24.97 20.20 3.05
CA ALA A 43 -24.71 18.78 2.88
C ALA A 43 -25.35 17.94 4.00
N LYS A 44 -25.21 18.38 5.25
CA LYS A 44 -25.81 17.70 6.40
C LYS A 44 -27.33 17.62 6.31
N LEU A 45 -27.98 18.75 6.04
CA LEU A 45 -29.44 18.77 5.88
C LEU A 45 -29.90 17.83 4.77
N TYR A 46 -29.17 17.80 3.65
CA TYR A 46 -29.57 17.01 2.48
C TYR A 46 -29.27 15.50 2.62
N TYR A 47 -28.07 15.13 3.11
CA TYR A 47 -27.61 13.74 3.14
C TYR A 47 -27.85 13.02 4.46
N ASP A 48 -27.76 13.71 5.61
CA ASP A 48 -27.93 13.10 6.93
C ASP A 48 -29.37 13.25 7.45
N GLU A 49 -30.02 14.39 7.13
CA GLU A 49 -31.38 14.69 7.59
C GLU A 49 -32.44 14.45 6.50
N GLU A 50 -32.02 13.90 5.34
CA GLU A 50 -32.87 13.51 4.20
C GLU A 50 -33.78 14.64 3.66
N ALA A 51 -33.44 15.90 3.95
CA ALA A 51 -34.20 17.04 3.48
C ALA A 51 -34.13 17.20 1.96
N THR A 52 -35.21 17.54 1.30
CA THR A 52 -35.17 17.85 -0.13
C THR A 52 -34.42 19.16 -0.41
N GLN A 53 -33.88 19.33 -1.62
CA GLN A 53 -33.20 20.58 -2.00
C GLN A 53 -34.09 21.83 -1.80
N ALA A 54 -35.44 21.70 -1.87
CA ALA A 54 -36.35 22.78 -1.61
C ALA A 54 -36.42 23.15 -0.12
N GLU A 55 -36.46 22.17 0.77
CA GLU A 55 -36.42 22.37 2.22
C GLU A 55 -35.07 22.95 2.68
N VAL A 56 -33.97 22.42 2.16
CA VAL A 56 -32.64 22.99 2.41
C VAL A 56 -32.57 24.46 1.94
N ALA A 57 -33.13 24.77 0.76
CA ALA A 57 -33.21 26.13 0.25
C ALA A 57 -33.99 27.07 1.16
N LYS A 58 -35.11 26.60 1.70
CA LYS A 58 -35.94 27.31 2.68
C LYS A 58 -35.18 27.53 3.99
N ALA A 59 -34.52 26.49 4.52
CA ALA A 59 -33.77 26.55 5.76
C ALA A 59 -32.57 27.51 5.67
N LEU A 60 -31.91 27.57 4.52
CA LEU A 60 -30.74 28.41 4.30
C LEU A 60 -31.06 29.80 3.67
N GLY A 61 -32.33 30.12 3.49
CA GLY A 61 -32.76 31.41 2.90
C GLY A 61 -32.24 31.65 1.48
N THR A 62 -32.14 30.58 0.66
CA THR A 62 -31.56 30.65 -0.69
C THR A 62 -32.44 29.95 -1.74
N SER A 63 -31.97 29.89 -2.99
CA SER A 63 -32.71 29.19 -4.07
C SER A 63 -32.29 27.73 -4.16
N ARG A 64 -33.20 26.86 -4.65
CA ARG A 64 -32.91 25.44 -4.96
C ARG A 64 -31.72 25.29 -5.91
N ALA A 65 -31.57 26.17 -6.90
CA ALA A 65 -30.43 26.17 -7.80
C ALA A 65 -29.11 26.46 -7.08
N THR A 66 -29.14 27.31 -6.04
CA THR A 66 -27.98 27.61 -5.20
C THR A 66 -27.60 26.40 -4.33
N VAL A 67 -28.60 25.73 -3.75
CA VAL A 67 -28.37 24.47 -2.99
C VAL A 67 -27.74 23.39 -3.86
N SER A 68 -28.21 23.19 -5.08
CA SER A 68 -27.61 22.24 -6.03
C SER A 68 -26.12 22.55 -6.29
N ARG A 69 -25.76 23.84 -6.44
CA ARG A 69 -24.35 24.26 -6.58
C ARG A 69 -23.54 24.03 -5.29
N MET A 70 -24.13 24.29 -4.12
CA MET A 70 -23.51 24.02 -2.83
C MET A 70 -23.20 22.53 -2.65
N LEU A 71 -24.14 21.64 -2.94
CA LEU A 71 -23.95 20.20 -2.84
C LEU A 71 -22.91 19.67 -3.82
N SER A 72 -22.86 20.22 -5.03
CA SER A 72 -21.80 19.86 -6.01
C SER A 72 -20.44 20.33 -5.54
N GLU A 73 -20.37 21.53 -4.96
CA GLU A 73 -19.12 22.08 -4.40
C GLU A 73 -18.67 21.30 -3.14
N ALA A 74 -19.61 20.90 -2.28
CA ALA A 74 -19.32 20.08 -1.10
C ALA A 74 -18.71 18.72 -1.48
N ARG A 75 -19.19 18.12 -2.56
CA ARG A 75 -18.58 16.90 -3.14
C ARG A 75 -17.18 17.18 -3.69
N ARG A 76 -17.02 18.24 -4.45
CA ARG A 76 -15.71 18.63 -5.02
C ARG A 76 -14.66 18.92 -3.95
N GLN A 77 -15.07 19.50 -2.80
CA GLN A 77 -14.18 19.78 -1.67
C GLN A 77 -14.01 18.61 -0.69
N GLY A 78 -14.57 17.44 -0.99
CA GLY A 78 -14.47 16.25 -0.12
C GLY A 78 -15.23 16.36 1.20
N ILE A 79 -16.13 17.37 1.36
CA ILE A 79 -17.04 17.48 2.52
C ILE A 79 -18.08 16.36 2.49
N VAL A 80 -18.51 15.96 1.28
CA VAL A 80 -19.38 14.81 1.03
C VAL A 80 -18.61 13.78 0.23
N ARG A 81 -18.62 12.54 0.69
CA ARG A 81 -18.11 11.36 -0.03
C ARG A 81 -19.29 10.43 -0.27
N ILE A 82 -19.62 10.18 -1.54
CA ILE A 82 -20.68 9.25 -1.93
C ILE A 82 -20.01 8.01 -2.48
N GLN A 83 -20.28 6.87 -1.87
CA GLN A 83 -19.91 5.57 -2.38
C GLN A 83 -21.14 4.93 -3.03
N VAL A 84 -21.07 4.69 -4.33
CA VAL A 84 -22.10 3.90 -5.02
C VAL A 84 -21.69 2.43 -4.91
N VAL A 85 -22.44 1.67 -4.14
CA VAL A 85 -22.24 0.22 -3.99
C VAL A 85 -23.07 -0.45 -5.09
N PRO A 86 -22.46 -1.24 -6.00
CA PRO A 86 -23.19 -1.98 -7.02
C PRO A 86 -24.06 -3.07 -6.37
N PRO A 87 -25.21 -3.44 -6.94
CA PRO A 87 -26.07 -4.51 -6.42
C PRO A 87 -25.51 -5.93 -6.64
N GLN A 88 -24.22 -6.11 -6.60
CA GLN A 88 -23.49 -7.35 -6.88
C GLN A 88 -23.12 -8.17 -5.63
N GLU A 89 -23.60 -7.78 -4.45
CA GLU A 89 -23.21 -8.41 -3.18
C GLU A 89 -23.48 -9.93 -3.15
N GLU A 90 -24.59 -10.41 -3.69
CA GLU A 90 -24.91 -11.85 -3.72
C GLU A 90 -23.99 -12.64 -4.67
N ALA A 91 -23.69 -12.09 -5.85
CA ALA A 91 -22.80 -12.74 -6.81
C ALA A 91 -21.33 -12.73 -6.34
N HIS A 92 -20.89 -11.64 -5.73
CA HIS A 92 -19.55 -11.53 -5.14
C HIS A 92 -19.43 -12.41 -3.90
N GLY A 93 -20.42 -12.48 -3.01
CA GLY A 93 -20.43 -13.36 -1.86
C GLY A 93 -20.30 -14.83 -2.24
N SER A 94 -21.03 -15.26 -3.26
CA SER A 94 -20.94 -16.62 -3.80
C SER A 94 -19.59 -16.90 -4.47
N LEU A 95 -18.99 -15.94 -5.19
CA LEU A 95 -17.68 -16.05 -5.83
C LEU A 95 -16.56 -16.11 -4.79
N ALA A 96 -16.59 -15.21 -3.79
CA ALA A 96 -15.63 -15.17 -2.69
C ALA A 96 -15.66 -16.48 -1.89
N GLU A 97 -16.84 -16.99 -1.59
CA GLU A 97 -16.99 -18.23 -0.82
C GLU A 97 -16.47 -19.46 -1.60
N ARG A 98 -16.79 -19.56 -2.89
CA ARG A 98 -16.23 -20.62 -3.75
C ARG A 98 -14.71 -20.58 -3.80
N LEU A 99 -14.13 -19.39 -3.92
CA LEU A 99 -12.69 -19.20 -3.93
C LEU A 99 -12.06 -19.54 -2.56
N ARG A 100 -12.70 -19.11 -1.47
CA ARG A 100 -12.30 -19.42 -0.10
C ARG A 100 -12.20 -20.93 0.12
N VAL A 101 -13.24 -21.67 -0.28
CA VAL A 101 -13.29 -23.13 -0.15
C VAL A 101 -12.22 -23.80 -1.01
N LYS A 102 -12.08 -23.40 -2.28
CA LYS A 102 -11.10 -23.97 -3.20
C LYS A 102 -9.66 -23.80 -2.71
N LEU A 103 -9.33 -22.63 -2.17
CA LEU A 103 -7.98 -22.31 -1.69
C LEU A 103 -7.74 -22.69 -0.22
N GLY A 104 -8.76 -23.12 0.52
CA GLY A 104 -8.65 -23.45 1.95
C GLY A 104 -8.36 -22.24 2.84
N LEU A 105 -8.80 -21.03 2.42
CA LEU A 105 -8.53 -19.79 3.14
C LEU A 105 -9.56 -19.52 4.24
N HIS A 106 -9.20 -18.67 5.20
CA HIS A 106 -10.15 -18.20 6.21
C HIS A 106 -11.12 -17.18 5.64
N ARG A 107 -10.64 -16.24 4.80
CA ARG A 107 -11.48 -15.21 4.16
C ARG A 107 -10.96 -14.85 2.78
N VAL A 108 -11.88 -14.41 1.93
CA VAL A 108 -11.60 -13.80 0.63
C VAL A 108 -12.41 -12.50 0.54
N TYR A 109 -11.73 -11.44 0.17
CA TYR A 109 -12.32 -10.12 -0.05
C TYR A 109 -12.22 -9.80 -1.54
N LEU A 110 -13.35 -9.57 -2.19
CA LEU A 110 -13.36 -9.18 -3.59
C LEU A 110 -13.45 -7.66 -3.72
N SER A 111 -12.54 -7.12 -4.50
CA SER A 111 -12.62 -5.72 -4.91
C SER A 111 -13.67 -5.52 -6.00
N GLY A 112 -13.89 -4.28 -6.40
CA GLY A 112 -14.54 -3.99 -7.69
C GLY A 112 -13.72 -4.54 -8.87
N PRO A 113 -14.33 -4.61 -10.06
CA PRO A 113 -13.62 -5.05 -11.26
C PRO A 113 -12.52 -4.05 -11.63
N LEU A 114 -11.34 -4.55 -11.92
CA LEU A 114 -10.26 -3.73 -12.46
C LEU A 114 -10.54 -3.40 -13.93
N PRO A 115 -10.27 -2.16 -14.38
CA PRO A 115 -10.42 -1.80 -15.79
C PRO A 115 -9.44 -2.61 -16.64
N THR A 116 -9.90 -3.04 -17.80
CA THR A 116 -9.04 -3.72 -18.79
C THR A 116 -7.96 -2.77 -19.34
N PRO A 117 -6.82 -3.30 -19.85
CA PRO A 117 -5.77 -2.47 -20.47
C PRO A 117 -6.29 -1.52 -21.56
N ALA A 118 -7.35 -1.92 -22.29
CA ALA A 118 -7.98 -1.08 -23.30
C ALA A 118 -8.75 0.11 -22.70
N GLN A 119 -9.22 0.00 -21.47
CA GLN A 119 -9.93 1.05 -20.72
C GLN A 119 -8.96 1.99 -19.98
N GLN A 120 -7.72 1.56 -19.77
CA GLN A 120 -6.66 2.33 -19.08
C GLN A 120 -5.96 3.35 -19.99
N LYS A 121 -6.56 3.73 -21.14
CA LYS A 121 -5.94 4.73 -22.03
C LYS A 121 -5.69 6.05 -21.29
N GLY A 122 -4.45 6.19 -20.84
CA GLY A 122 -3.82 7.50 -20.62
C GLY A 122 -3.89 8.11 -19.24
N THR A 123 -3.99 7.33 -18.12
CA THR A 123 -3.79 7.97 -16.79
C THR A 123 -3.74 6.96 -15.64
N VAL A 124 -3.16 7.41 -14.55
CA VAL A 124 -3.27 6.98 -13.15
C VAL A 124 -3.58 5.50 -12.96
N ASP A 125 -2.66 4.81 -12.34
CA ASP A 125 -2.88 3.44 -11.90
C ASP A 125 -4.10 3.40 -10.95
N VAL A 126 -5.19 2.82 -11.41
CA VAL A 126 -6.44 2.72 -10.65
C VAL A 126 -6.46 1.50 -9.72
N MET A 127 -5.45 0.65 -9.78
CA MET A 127 -5.38 -0.60 -9.02
C MET A 127 -5.51 -0.34 -7.51
N GLY A 128 -4.77 0.65 -7.00
CA GLY A 128 -4.82 1.01 -5.58
C GLY A 128 -6.21 1.45 -5.14
N SER A 129 -6.88 2.31 -5.92
CA SER A 129 -8.23 2.81 -5.59
C SER A 129 -9.29 1.72 -5.55
N VAL A 130 -9.13 0.69 -6.39
CA VAL A 130 -10.08 -0.43 -6.47
C VAL A 130 -9.82 -1.47 -5.38
N LEU A 131 -8.55 -1.73 -5.03
CA LEU A 131 -8.18 -2.73 -4.03
C LEU A 131 -8.23 -2.20 -2.58
N ALA A 132 -8.04 -0.90 -2.38
CA ALA A 132 -7.94 -0.33 -1.04
C ALA A 132 -9.17 -0.56 -0.15
N PRO A 133 -10.43 -0.44 -0.62
CA PRO A 133 -11.60 -0.72 0.22
C PRO A 133 -11.64 -2.15 0.76
N ALA A 134 -11.40 -3.15 -0.09
CA ALA A 134 -11.34 -4.56 0.30
C ALA A 134 -10.15 -4.85 1.23
N THR A 135 -9.00 -4.19 1.00
CA THR A 135 -7.84 -4.30 1.89
C THR A 135 -8.09 -3.65 3.25
N ALA A 136 -8.78 -2.50 3.27
CA ALA A 136 -9.17 -1.83 4.52
C ALA A 136 -10.12 -2.70 5.35
N GLU A 137 -11.06 -3.39 4.70
CA GLU A 137 -11.95 -4.36 5.35
C GLU A 137 -11.15 -5.55 5.91
N ALA A 138 -10.20 -6.10 5.15
CA ALA A 138 -9.35 -7.21 5.59
C ALA A 138 -8.51 -6.81 6.81
N LEU A 139 -7.92 -5.61 6.81
CA LEU A 139 -7.16 -5.06 7.95
C LEU A 139 -8.05 -4.83 9.17
N ALA A 140 -9.26 -4.31 9.00
CA ALA A 140 -10.23 -4.16 10.08
C ALA A 140 -10.59 -5.51 10.71
N GLY A 141 -10.78 -6.52 9.86
CA GLY A 141 -11.08 -7.90 10.27
C GLY A 141 -9.92 -8.64 10.94
N ALA A 142 -8.69 -8.10 10.90
CA ALA A 142 -7.52 -8.71 11.53
C ALA A 142 -7.53 -8.63 13.06
N GLY A 143 -8.37 -7.76 13.65
CA GLY A 143 -8.52 -7.65 15.10
C GLY A 143 -7.27 -7.18 15.84
N LEU A 144 -6.45 -6.36 15.17
CA LEU A 144 -5.22 -5.81 15.74
C LEU A 144 -5.51 -4.81 16.86
N MET A 145 -4.75 -4.90 17.92
CA MET A 145 -4.82 -4.04 19.10
C MET A 145 -3.57 -3.15 19.19
N PRO A 146 -3.63 -2.01 19.93
CA PRO A 146 -2.45 -1.19 20.21
C PRO A 146 -1.30 -2.04 20.79
N GLY A 147 -0.12 -1.93 20.20
CA GLY A 147 1.05 -2.72 20.57
C GLY A 147 1.26 -4.00 19.75
N ASP A 148 0.24 -4.48 19.03
CA ASP A 148 0.42 -5.59 18.09
C ASP A 148 1.34 -5.20 16.93
N VAL A 149 1.99 -6.21 16.32
CA VAL A 149 2.88 -6.03 15.19
C VAL A 149 2.16 -6.40 13.89
N LEU A 150 2.10 -5.43 12.97
CA LEU A 150 1.73 -5.60 11.57
C LEU A 150 2.97 -5.54 10.70
N LEU A 151 3.28 -6.62 10.02
CA LEU A 151 4.33 -6.62 9.00
C LEU A 151 3.75 -6.17 7.66
N VAL A 152 4.57 -5.48 6.86
CA VAL A 152 4.19 -5.03 5.52
C VAL A 152 5.29 -5.40 4.52
N SER A 153 4.91 -6.00 3.39
CA SER A 153 5.87 -6.29 2.33
C SER A 153 6.10 -5.07 1.44
N SER A 154 7.22 -5.08 0.72
CA SER A 154 7.40 -4.24 -0.47
C SER A 154 6.53 -4.76 -1.62
N GLY A 155 6.48 -4.01 -2.70
CA GLY A 155 5.83 -4.37 -3.94
C GLY A 155 4.74 -3.41 -4.37
N ARG A 156 4.55 -3.32 -5.70
CA ARG A 156 3.69 -2.33 -6.33
C ARG A 156 2.25 -2.37 -5.81
N THR A 157 1.65 -3.55 -5.70
CA THR A 157 0.26 -3.67 -5.24
C THR A 157 0.06 -3.11 -3.83
N VAL A 158 0.99 -3.42 -2.90
CA VAL A 158 0.92 -2.90 -1.52
C VAL A 158 1.17 -1.41 -1.49
N TYR A 159 2.13 -0.91 -2.28
CA TYR A 159 2.40 0.52 -2.42
C TYR A 159 1.17 1.28 -2.92
N GLU A 160 0.55 0.81 -4.02
CA GLU A 160 -0.65 1.43 -4.60
C GLU A 160 -1.82 1.48 -3.60
N VAL A 161 -2.06 0.39 -2.86
CA VAL A 161 -3.09 0.36 -1.81
C VAL A 161 -2.76 1.36 -0.68
N ALA A 162 -1.49 1.49 -0.31
CA ALA A 162 -1.05 2.40 0.75
C ALA A 162 -1.27 3.89 0.44
N GLN A 163 -1.51 4.26 -0.83
CA GLN A 163 -1.84 5.63 -1.22
C GLN A 163 -3.26 6.04 -0.79
N TYR A 164 -4.14 5.06 -0.55
CA TYR A 164 -5.56 5.30 -0.27
C TYR A 164 -5.88 5.17 1.23
N ASP A 165 -7.11 5.50 1.60
CA ASP A 165 -7.55 5.42 2.98
C ASP A 165 -7.69 3.95 3.42
N LEU A 166 -7.10 3.63 4.56
CA LEU A 166 -7.21 2.35 5.24
C LEU A 166 -7.92 2.53 6.58
N THR A 167 -8.45 1.44 7.12
CA THR A 167 -9.12 1.49 8.42
C THR A 167 -8.14 1.89 9.53
N PRO A 168 -8.46 2.91 10.34
CA PRO A 168 -7.61 3.30 11.47
C PRO A 168 -7.47 2.16 12.50
N ILE A 169 -6.23 1.84 12.85
CA ILE A 169 -5.86 0.86 13.88
C ILE A 169 -4.74 1.48 14.72
N PRO A 170 -5.06 2.46 15.57
CA PRO A 170 -4.06 3.28 16.24
C PRO A 170 -3.19 2.47 17.21
N GLY A 171 -1.91 2.82 17.25
CA GLY A 171 -0.96 2.23 18.20
C GLY A 171 -0.34 0.90 17.78
N VAL A 172 -0.71 0.34 16.63
CA VAL A 172 -0.09 -0.86 16.05
C VAL A 172 1.35 -0.53 15.61
N LEU A 173 2.29 -1.44 15.84
CA LEU A 173 3.67 -1.36 15.39
C LEU A 173 3.74 -1.87 13.97
N VAL A 174 4.15 -1.05 13.01
CA VAL A 174 4.28 -1.45 11.61
C VAL A 174 5.75 -1.62 11.27
N ALA A 175 6.12 -2.77 10.70
CA ALA A 175 7.50 -3.07 10.33
C ALA A 175 7.59 -3.73 8.95
N PRO A 176 8.69 -3.47 8.18
CA PRO A 176 8.88 -4.08 6.87
C PRO A 176 9.32 -5.54 6.99
N THR A 177 9.04 -6.33 5.96
CA THR A 177 9.43 -7.75 5.87
C THR A 177 10.74 -7.98 5.14
N VAL A 178 11.32 -6.97 4.55
CA VAL A 178 12.55 -7.07 3.73
C VAL A 178 13.33 -5.78 3.81
N GLY A 179 14.64 -5.86 3.69
CA GLY A 179 15.53 -4.72 3.61
C GLY A 179 15.29 -3.86 2.37
N GLY A 180 15.96 -2.70 2.33
CA GLY A 180 15.84 -1.74 1.22
C GLY A 180 16.46 -2.24 -0.08
N ASN A 181 16.03 -1.67 -1.18
CA ASN A 181 16.54 -1.88 -2.52
C ASN A 181 17.08 -0.54 -3.05
N ASP A 182 18.07 -0.59 -3.93
CA ASP A 182 18.70 0.58 -4.57
C ASP A 182 17.94 1.08 -5.80
N GLN A 183 16.84 0.41 -6.19
CA GLN A 183 15.99 0.84 -7.29
C GLN A 183 15.21 2.11 -6.93
N PRO A 184 15.05 3.06 -7.89
CA PRO A 184 14.42 4.34 -7.62
C PRO A 184 12.89 4.26 -7.49
N GLU A 185 12.26 3.20 -7.99
CA GLU A 185 10.81 3.05 -7.95
C GLU A 185 10.32 2.92 -6.51
N GLU A 186 9.30 3.71 -6.17
CA GLU A 186 8.80 3.87 -4.79
C GLU A 186 8.28 2.56 -4.17
N TRP A 187 7.74 1.64 -4.98
CA TRP A 187 7.26 0.33 -4.50
C TRP A 187 8.36 -0.64 -4.04
N TYR A 188 9.62 -0.32 -4.32
CA TYR A 188 10.77 -1.03 -3.74
C TYR A 188 11.25 -0.41 -2.43
N GLN A 189 10.77 0.79 -2.10
CA GLN A 189 11.20 1.50 -0.90
C GLN A 189 10.40 1.00 0.32
N THR A 190 10.86 -0.09 0.93
CA THR A 190 10.16 -0.78 2.02
C THR A 190 9.82 0.12 3.20
N ASN A 191 10.73 1.04 3.57
CA ASN A 191 10.51 2.00 4.64
C ASN A 191 9.46 3.05 4.27
N GLU A 192 9.35 3.42 2.99
CA GLU A 192 8.29 4.34 2.52
C GLU A 192 6.92 3.68 2.61
N ILE A 193 6.79 2.42 2.18
CA ILE A 193 5.53 1.67 2.32
C ILE A 193 5.16 1.53 3.80
N THR A 194 6.13 1.21 4.66
CA THR A 194 5.93 1.16 6.12
C THR A 194 5.41 2.48 6.66
N ARG A 195 5.98 3.61 6.23
CA ARG A 195 5.56 4.96 6.61
C ARG A 195 4.13 5.27 6.13
N LEU A 196 3.83 4.98 4.86
CA LEU A 196 2.52 5.22 4.27
C LEU A 196 1.43 4.44 5.01
N ILE A 197 1.59 3.13 5.18
CA ILE A 197 0.64 2.28 5.91
C ILE A 197 0.47 2.79 7.34
N SER A 198 1.58 3.07 8.06
CA SER A 198 1.53 3.58 9.42
C SER A 198 0.71 4.86 9.54
N ASN A 199 0.93 5.81 8.62
CA ASN A 199 0.20 7.07 8.61
C ASN A 199 -1.30 6.87 8.36
N LYS A 200 -1.65 5.95 7.45
CA LYS A 200 -3.06 5.68 7.10
C LYS A 200 -3.82 5.02 8.24
N ILE A 201 -3.19 4.08 8.94
CA ILE A 201 -3.85 3.36 10.05
C ILE A 201 -3.67 4.02 11.42
N GLY A 202 -2.86 5.09 11.56
CA GLY A 202 -2.50 5.69 12.84
C GLY A 202 -1.53 4.82 13.66
N GLY A 203 -0.74 3.97 12.99
CA GLY A 203 0.25 3.09 13.60
C GLY A 203 1.60 3.79 13.87
N ARG A 204 2.54 3.03 14.42
CA ARG A 204 3.91 3.47 14.72
C ARG A 204 4.89 2.76 13.78
N PRO A 205 5.58 3.49 12.88
CA PRO A 205 6.52 2.87 11.95
C PRO A 205 7.80 2.42 12.66
N ASN A 206 8.32 1.27 12.24
CA ASN A 206 9.64 0.76 12.58
C ASN A 206 10.41 0.56 11.28
N TYR A 207 11.51 1.27 11.10
CA TYR A 207 12.27 1.28 9.84
C TYR A 207 13.45 0.32 9.88
N LEU A 208 13.63 -0.43 8.80
CA LEU A 208 14.77 -1.35 8.60
C LEU A 208 15.79 -0.70 7.68
N PHE A 209 16.85 -0.18 8.25
CA PHE A 209 17.95 0.45 7.51
C PHE A 209 19.06 -0.55 7.16
N ALA A 210 18.67 -1.58 6.43
CA ALA A 210 19.59 -2.57 5.88
C ALA A 210 19.24 -2.83 4.41
N PRO A 211 20.21 -3.12 3.53
CA PRO A 211 19.92 -3.58 2.18
C PRO A 211 19.25 -4.96 2.22
N ALA A 212 18.39 -5.23 1.21
CA ALA A 212 17.75 -6.54 1.09
C ALA A 212 18.76 -7.68 0.91
N LEU A 213 19.78 -7.47 0.07
CA LEU A 213 20.86 -8.44 -0.15
C LEU A 213 22.22 -7.78 0.09
N PRO A 214 22.72 -7.76 1.33
CA PRO A 214 24.05 -7.25 1.64
C PRO A 214 25.15 -8.15 1.07
N GLY A 215 26.34 -7.55 0.86
CA GLY A 215 27.55 -8.31 0.52
C GLY A 215 27.93 -9.30 1.64
N PRO A 216 28.74 -10.34 1.32
CA PRO A 216 29.07 -11.40 2.27
C PRO A 216 29.77 -10.89 3.53
N ASP A 217 30.61 -9.88 3.40
CA ASP A 217 31.35 -9.31 4.54
C ASP A 217 30.47 -8.40 5.42
N LEU A 218 29.46 -7.77 4.81
CA LEU A 218 28.56 -6.84 5.50
C LEU A 218 27.41 -7.57 6.23
N TYR A 219 26.93 -8.67 5.69
CA TYR A 219 25.79 -9.42 6.24
C TYR A 219 25.96 -9.79 7.72
N PRO A 220 27.10 -10.41 8.15
CA PRO A 220 27.27 -10.77 9.56
C PRO A 220 27.32 -9.57 10.51
N THR A 221 27.76 -8.41 10.01
CA THR A 221 27.81 -7.17 10.79
C THR A 221 26.41 -6.57 10.95
N LEU A 222 25.67 -6.45 9.86
CA LEU A 222 24.29 -5.92 9.88
C LEU A 222 23.37 -6.77 10.74
N THR A 223 23.46 -8.10 10.61
CA THR A 223 22.58 -9.00 11.38
C THR A 223 22.89 -9.02 12.88
N LYS A 224 24.02 -8.45 13.31
CA LYS A 224 24.36 -8.27 14.73
C LYS A 224 24.12 -6.85 15.25
N ASP A 225 23.84 -5.90 14.35
CA ASP A 225 23.60 -4.51 14.74
C ASP A 225 22.33 -4.40 15.59
N PRO A 226 22.38 -3.74 16.78
CA PRO A 226 21.25 -3.65 17.69
C PRO A 226 20.02 -2.92 17.08
N ALA A 227 20.24 -1.97 16.18
CA ALA A 227 19.14 -1.26 15.53
C ALA A 227 18.42 -2.15 14.51
N ILE A 228 19.18 -2.95 13.76
CA ILE A 228 18.63 -3.95 12.84
C ILE A 228 17.92 -5.05 13.62
N GLN A 229 18.58 -5.61 14.64
CA GLN A 229 18.02 -6.68 15.48
C GLN A 229 16.70 -6.28 16.14
N ARG A 230 16.53 -5.01 16.52
CA ARG A 230 15.27 -4.51 17.07
C ARG A 230 14.11 -4.68 16.10
N VAL A 231 14.31 -4.42 14.81
CA VAL A 231 13.27 -4.56 13.79
C VAL A 231 13.06 -6.03 13.41
N LEU A 232 14.13 -6.79 13.22
CA LEU A 232 14.05 -8.23 12.96
C LEU A 232 13.36 -8.97 14.11
N GLY A 233 13.57 -8.52 15.35
CA GLY A 233 12.93 -9.05 16.55
C GLY A 233 11.41 -8.82 16.61
N LEU A 234 10.83 -7.95 15.76
CA LEU A 234 9.39 -7.79 15.62
C LEU A 234 8.78 -8.89 14.74
N TRP A 235 9.54 -9.49 13.82
CA TRP A 235 9.02 -10.49 12.90
C TRP A 235 8.36 -11.70 13.59
N PRO A 236 8.99 -12.35 14.58
CA PRO A 236 8.35 -13.46 15.30
C PRO A 236 7.19 -13.03 16.20
N GLN A 237 7.00 -11.72 16.42
CA GLN A 237 5.90 -11.18 17.22
C GLN A 237 4.72 -10.74 16.34
N ALA A 238 4.81 -10.95 15.03
CA ALA A 238 3.79 -10.49 14.10
C ALA A 238 2.43 -11.12 14.39
N ARG A 239 1.42 -10.26 14.58
CA ARG A 239 0.02 -10.66 14.70
C ARG A 239 -0.65 -10.72 13.34
N ALA A 240 -0.22 -9.85 12.43
CA ALA A 240 -0.69 -9.84 11.05
C ALA A 240 0.43 -9.43 10.08
N ILE A 241 0.23 -9.79 8.82
CA ILE A 241 1.05 -9.33 7.69
C ILE A 241 0.15 -8.91 6.54
N LEU A 242 0.47 -7.78 5.92
CA LEU A 242 -0.07 -7.32 4.65
C LEU A 242 1.00 -7.46 3.57
N MET A 243 0.73 -8.28 2.55
CA MET A 243 1.73 -8.62 1.55
C MET A 243 1.18 -8.70 0.13
N GLY A 244 2.03 -8.40 -0.83
CA GLY A 244 1.82 -8.71 -2.24
C GLY A 244 2.32 -10.12 -2.58
N ILE A 245 1.85 -10.64 -3.70
CA ILE A 245 2.38 -11.87 -4.31
C ILE A 245 3.03 -11.50 -5.64
N GLY A 246 4.30 -11.83 -5.81
CA GLY A 246 5.03 -11.64 -7.06
C GLY A 246 4.59 -12.65 -8.14
N ALA A 247 4.65 -12.25 -9.42
CA ALA A 247 4.49 -13.15 -10.56
C ALA A 247 5.77 -13.98 -10.78
N PRO A 248 5.74 -15.00 -11.63
CA PRO A 248 6.94 -15.75 -11.99
C PRO A 248 8.07 -14.79 -12.41
N PRO A 249 9.30 -14.96 -11.89
CA PRO A 249 10.38 -13.99 -12.11
C PRO A 249 10.71 -13.77 -13.58
N LEU A 250 10.58 -14.78 -14.42
CA LEU A 250 10.85 -14.67 -15.86
C LEU A 250 9.78 -13.91 -16.65
N LEU A 251 8.62 -13.65 -16.06
CA LEU A 251 7.52 -12.89 -16.68
C LEU A 251 7.48 -11.43 -16.21
N ARG A 252 8.40 -11.02 -15.32
CA ARG A 252 8.43 -9.68 -14.71
C ARG A 252 9.49 -8.81 -15.35
N ALA A 253 9.12 -7.58 -15.67
CA ALA A 253 10.07 -6.52 -16.00
C ALA A 253 10.59 -5.79 -14.74
N ASP A 254 9.84 -5.86 -13.65
CA ASP A 254 10.03 -5.14 -12.38
C ASP A 254 10.61 -6.04 -11.26
N ILE A 255 11.51 -6.94 -11.60
CA ILE A 255 12.19 -7.77 -10.59
C ILE A 255 13.34 -7.00 -9.94
N PRO A 256 13.57 -7.13 -8.60
CA PRO A 256 14.69 -6.47 -7.94
C PRO A 256 16.05 -6.81 -8.58
N GLN A 257 16.91 -5.82 -8.75
CA GLN A 257 18.21 -6.00 -9.44
C GLN A 257 19.15 -6.99 -8.74
N PHE A 258 19.00 -7.18 -7.43
CA PHE A 258 19.79 -8.16 -6.70
C PHE A 258 19.41 -9.61 -7.02
N VAL A 259 18.28 -9.86 -7.70
CA VAL A 259 17.82 -11.19 -8.08
C VAL A 259 18.48 -11.60 -9.39
N PRO A 260 19.30 -12.66 -9.41
CA PRO A 260 19.99 -13.11 -10.61
C PRO A 260 19.02 -13.89 -11.53
N ILE A 261 18.24 -13.18 -12.34
CA ILE A 261 17.20 -13.77 -13.23
C ILE A 261 17.73 -14.82 -14.20
N THR A 262 19.04 -14.83 -14.44
CA THR A 262 19.70 -15.86 -15.28
C THR A 262 19.95 -17.17 -14.53
N SER A 263 19.73 -17.21 -13.20
CA SER A 263 19.87 -18.44 -12.42
C SER A 263 18.88 -19.48 -12.89
N SER A 264 19.38 -20.71 -13.11
CA SER A 264 18.55 -21.84 -13.54
C SER A 264 17.49 -22.22 -12.51
N SER A 265 17.76 -22.04 -11.23
CA SER A 265 16.83 -22.33 -10.12
C SER A 265 15.55 -21.50 -10.22
N LEU A 266 15.65 -20.22 -10.61
CA LEU A 266 14.49 -19.33 -10.72
C LEU A 266 13.52 -19.71 -11.85
N ARG A 267 13.86 -20.64 -12.72
CA ARG A 267 12.94 -21.16 -13.77
C ARG A 267 11.78 -21.95 -13.17
N GLU A 268 11.97 -22.55 -12.02
CA GLU A 268 10.96 -23.34 -11.32
C GLU A 268 10.05 -22.47 -10.44
N ALA A 269 10.48 -21.24 -10.15
CA ALA A 269 9.72 -20.33 -9.31
C ALA A 269 8.43 -19.87 -10.01
N VAL A 270 7.30 -20.07 -9.34
CA VAL A 270 6.00 -19.58 -9.81
C VAL A 270 5.69 -18.18 -9.29
N GLY A 271 6.34 -17.73 -8.22
CA GLY A 271 6.15 -16.42 -7.62
C GLY A 271 7.08 -16.18 -6.46
N ASP A 272 6.89 -15.03 -5.79
CA ASP A 272 7.59 -14.68 -4.56
C ASP A 272 6.67 -13.99 -3.55
N ILE A 273 7.03 -14.10 -2.29
CA ILE A 273 6.49 -13.30 -1.18
C ILE A 273 7.69 -12.79 -0.38
N CYS A 274 7.72 -11.50 -0.05
CA CYS A 274 8.80 -10.87 0.68
C CYS A 274 10.19 -11.10 0.04
N SER A 275 10.27 -11.12 -1.29
CA SER A 275 11.48 -11.43 -2.07
C SER A 275 12.01 -12.87 -1.91
N ARG A 276 11.22 -13.76 -1.34
CA ARG A 276 11.49 -15.21 -1.26
C ARG A 276 10.68 -15.93 -2.33
N PHE A 277 11.37 -16.60 -3.23
CA PHE A 277 10.75 -17.34 -4.33
C PHE A 277 10.27 -18.72 -3.89
N TYR A 278 9.22 -19.22 -4.56
CA TYR A 278 8.69 -20.57 -4.33
C TYR A 278 8.19 -21.21 -5.62
N ASP A 279 8.22 -22.52 -5.66
CA ASP A 279 7.73 -23.36 -6.77
C ASP A 279 6.22 -23.63 -6.67
N ARG A 280 5.71 -24.48 -7.56
CA ARG A 280 4.28 -24.88 -7.60
C ARG A 280 3.81 -25.64 -6.36
N ASP A 281 4.72 -26.31 -5.71
CA ASP A 281 4.45 -27.09 -4.49
C ASP A 281 4.64 -26.26 -3.22
N GLY A 282 5.12 -25.03 -3.39
CA GLY A 282 5.39 -24.06 -2.33
C GLY A 282 6.74 -24.26 -1.66
N ASN A 283 7.64 -25.06 -2.23
CA ASN A 283 9.00 -25.16 -1.73
C ASN A 283 9.77 -23.87 -2.05
N THR A 284 10.63 -23.45 -1.14
CA THR A 284 11.51 -22.31 -1.36
C THR A 284 12.45 -22.58 -2.55
N VAL A 285 12.54 -21.62 -3.45
CA VAL A 285 13.46 -21.63 -4.58
C VAL A 285 14.61 -20.67 -4.28
N ASP A 286 15.75 -21.21 -3.93
CA ASP A 286 16.94 -20.44 -3.63
C ASP A 286 17.68 -20.01 -4.90
N PHE A 287 18.40 -18.90 -4.80
CA PHE A 287 19.30 -18.39 -5.82
C PHE A 287 20.65 -18.00 -5.19
N PRO A 288 21.73 -17.88 -5.97
CA PRO A 288 23.04 -17.53 -5.42
C PRO A 288 23.00 -16.24 -4.60
N GLY A 289 23.28 -16.34 -3.31
CA GLY A 289 23.26 -15.23 -2.36
C GLY A 289 21.97 -15.12 -1.54
N SER A 290 20.92 -15.90 -1.85
CA SER A 290 19.63 -15.84 -1.10
C SER A 290 19.77 -16.14 0.38
N GLU A 291 20.83 -16.84 0.79
CA GLU A 291 21.17 -17.10 2.20
C GLU A 291 21.51 -15.83 2.99
N ARG A 292 21.82 -14.73 2.29
CA ARG A 292 22.11 -13.43 2.90
C ARG A 292 20.95 -12.44 2.78
N LEU A 293 19.80 -12.86 2.27
CA LEU A 293 18.64 -11.98 2.23
C LEU A 293 18.22 -11.58 3.66
N ILE A 294 18.16 -10.29 3.91
CA ILE A 294 17.49 -9.74 5.08
C ILE A 294 16.00 -9.61 4.70
N ALA A 295 15.32 -10.73 4.73
CA ALA A 295 13.92 -10.86 4.36
C ALA A 295 13.25 -11.94 5.20
N LEU A 296 11.96 -11.76 5.51
CA LEU A 296 11.17 -12.74 6.25
C LEU A 296 11.16 -14.07 5.50
N GLU A 297 11.38 -15.17 6.22
CA GLU A 297 11.35 -16.52 5.65
C GLU A 297 9.92 -16.94 5.31
N LEU A 298 9.76 -17.73 4.22
CA LEU A 298 8.44 -18.26 3.84
C LEU A 298 7.82 -19.13 4.93
N SER A 299 8.65 -19.93 5.63
CA SER A 299 8.20 -20.74 6.75
C SER A 299 7.61 -19.91 7.89
N ALA A 300 8.15 -18.72 8.16
CA ALA A 300 7.64 -17.85 9.21
C ALA A 300 6.24 -17.28 8.89
N LEU A 301 5.84 -17.23 7.63
CA LEU A 301 4.50 -16.78 7.22
C LEU A 301 3.40 -17.71 7.76
N GLN A 302 3.69 -19.01 7.89
CA GLN A 302 2.74 -20.01 8.38
C GLN A 302 2.37 -19.84 9.86
N ASP A 303 3.25 -19.16 10.62
CA ASP A 303 3.07 -18.92 12.05
C ASP A 303 2.36 -17.60 12.35
N ILE A 304 2.19 -16.71 11.34
CA ILE A 304 1.51 -15.45 11.51
C ILE A 304 -0.02 -15.67 11.51
N PRO A 305 -0.72 -15.30 12.61
CA PRO A 305 -2.16 -15.60 12.74
C PRO A 305 -3.03 -15.05 11.62
N VAL A 306 -2.69 -13.85 11.09
CA VAL A 306 -3.45 -13.20 10.02
C VAL A 306 -2.52 -12.83 8.87
N GLY A 307 -2.52 -13.64 7.82
CA GLY A 307 -1.79 -13.38 6.58
C GLY A 307 -2.73 -12.85 5.51
N ILE A 308 -2.64 -11.55 5.17
CA ILE A 308 -3.45 -10.88 4.14
C ILE A 308 -2.60 -10.73 2.89
N ALA A 309 -2.89 -11.51 1.86
CA ALA A 309 -2.29 -11.36 0.54
C ALA A 309 -3.17 -10.46 -0.35
N VAL A 310 -2.57 -9.51 -1.04
CA VAL A 310 -3.24 -8.65 -2.04
C VAL A 310 -2.63 -8.95 -3.40
N ALA A 311 -3.39 -9.58 -4.28
CA ALA A 311 -2.88 -9.99 -5.59
C ALA A 311 -3.98 -10.04 -6.65
N VAL A 312 -3.68 -9.52 -7.84
CA VAL A 312 -4.59 -9.46 -9.00
C VAL A 312 -3.80 -9.67 -10.29
N GLY A 313 -4.45 -10.26 -11.29
CA GLY A 313 -3.89 -10.50 -12.61
C GLY A 313 -3.71 -11.98 -12.92
N ALA A 314 -3.76 -12.30 -14.21
CA ALA A 314 -3.67 -13.67 -14.71
C ALA A 314 -2.33 -14.34 -14.33
N GLU A 315 -1.26 -13.58 -14.33
CA GLU A 315 0.09 -14.01 -13.96
C GLU A 315 0.24 -14.33 -12.46
N LYS A 316 -0.75 -13.93 -11.63
CA LYS A 316 -0.78 -14.21 -10.18
C LYS A 316 -1.56 -15.49 -9.84
N VAL A 317 -2.27 -16.09 -10.79
CA VAL A 317 -3.12 -17.27 -10.54
C VAL A 317 -2.32 -18.44 -9.96
N ALA A 318 -1.24 -18.85 -10.64
CA ALA A 318 -0.40 -19.94 -10.17
C ALA A 318 0.30 -19.63 -8.82
N PRO A 319 0.92 -18.45 -8.63
CA PRO A 319 1.47 -18.06 -7.31
C PRO A 319 0.45 -18.05 -6.19
N ILE A 320 -0.77 -17.54 -6.43
CA ILE A 320 -1.84 -17.53 -5.41
C ILE A 320 -2.19 -18.95 -4.99
N ILE A 321 -2.38 -19.86 -5.95
CA ILE A 321 -2.74 -21.26 -5.67
C ILE A 321 -1.63 -21.95 -4.86
N ALA A 322 -0.36 -21.81 -5.30
CA ALA A 322 0.77 -22.41 -4.61
C ALA A 322 0.95 -21.85 -3.19
N GLY A 323 0.89 -20.52 -3.04
CA GLY A 323 1.03 -19.85 -1.73
C GLY A 323 -0.11 -20.19 -0.76
N ALA A 324 -1.35 -20.32 -1.25
CA ALA A 324 -2.49 -20.73 -0.43
C ALA A 324 -2.33 -22.18 0.04
N ARG A 325 -1.95 -23.10 -0.86
CA ARG A 325 -1.68 -24.52 -0.55
C ARG A 325 -0.60 -24.66 0.52
N SER A 326 0.43 -23.81 0.45
CA SER A 326 1.54 -23.79 1.41
C SER A 326 1.24 -22.99 2.68
N ARG A 327 0.02 -22.44 2.81
CA ARG A 327 -0.42 -21.65 3.96
C ARG A 327 0.46 -20.43 4.25
N TYR A 328 1.00 -19.81 3.20
CA TYR A 328 1.76 -18.56 3.33
C TYR A 328 0.88 -17.37 3.67
N PHE A 329 -0.41 -17.50 3.43
CA PHE A 329 -1.46 -16.56 3.84
C PHE A 329 -2.77 -17.31 4.09
N ASN A 330 -3.66 -16.69 4.83
CA ASN A 330 -4.98 -17.25 5.12
C ASN A 330 -6.14 -16.33 4.76
N GLN A 331 -5.84 -15.13 4.25
CA GLN A 331 -6.80 -14.19 3.69
C GLN A 331 -6.29 -13.66 2.35
N LEU A 332 -7.20 -13.49 1.39
CA LEU A 332 -6.88 -13.00 0.05
C LEU A 332 -7.77 -11.82 -0.30
N VAL A 333 -7.15 -10.73 -0.75
CA VAL A 333 -7.80 -9.61 -1.43
C VAL A 333 -7.49 -9.73 -2.92
N THR A 334 -8.52 -9.85 -3.75
CA THR A 334 -8.36 -10.02 -5.20
C THR A 334 -9.55 -9.42 -5.96
N ASP A 335 -9.45 -9.35 -7.29
CA ASP A 335 -10.55 -8.90 -8.15
C ASP A 335 -11.39 -10.08 -8.67
N PRO A 336 -12.63 -9.84 -9.12
CA PRO A 336 -13.50 -10.89 -9.63
C PRO A 336 -12.91 -11.67 -10.82
N THR A 337 -12.15 -11.01 -11.68
CA THR A 337 -11.53 -11.63 -12.86
C THR A 337 -10.47 -12.64 -12.44
N THR A 338 -9.56 -12.25 -11.57
CA THR A 338 -8.53 -13.15 -11.01
C THR A 338 -9.18 -14.31 -10.24
N ALA A 339 -10.22 -14.03 -9.45
CA ALA A 339 -10.97 -15.05 -8.73
C ALA A 339 -11.58 -16.11 -9.65
N GLN A 340 -12.20 -15.68 -10.76
CA GLN A 340 -12.75 -16.59 -11.78
C GLN A 340 -11.66 -17.44 -12.44
N GLN A 341 -10.52 -16.82 -12.77
CA GLN A 341 -9.38 -17.55 -13.36
C GLN A 341 -8.83 -18.61 -12.40
N ILE A 342 -8.71 -18.31 -11.12
CA ILE A 342 -8.27 -19.30 -10.11
C ILE A 342 -9.30 -20.44 -10.03
N LEU A 343 -10.60 -20.14 -10.06
CA LEU A 343 -11.63 -21.18 -10.02
C LEU A 343 -11.65 -22.07 -11.25
N ALA A 344 -11.19 -21.57 -12.40
CA ALA A 344 -11.11 -22.32 -13.65
C ALA A 344 -9.90 -23.28 -13.75
N VAL A 345 -8.90 -23.14 -12.87
CA VAL A 345 -7.78 -24.10 -12.79
C VAL A 345 -8.29 -25.38 -12.13
N GLU A 346 -8.04 -26.53 -12.75
CA GLU A 346 -8.39 -27.86 -12.23
C GLU A 346 -7.53 -28.29 -11.03
#